data_78b02b723862713701cb6e38bbc3efcf
#
_entry.id   78b02b723862713701cb6e38bbc3efcf
#
_cell.length_a   1.000
_cell.length_b   1.000
_cell.length_c   1.000
_cell.angle_alpha   90.00
_cell.angle_beta   90.00
_cell.angle_gamma   90.00
#
_symmetry.space_group_name_H-M   'P 1'
#
loop_
_entity.id
_entity.type
_entity.pdbx_description
1 polymer ?
#
loop_
_entity_poly.entity_id
_entity_poly.type
_entity_poly.pdbx_seq_one_letter_code
_entity_poly.pdbx_strand_id
1 'polypeptide(L)'
;MDVSFPLARYAAQHWIIHALSGSKTESQSSSVFLLMMKLLTEENTAFVNWVRLCNINEMHHLNLQKERVDIAKPLYYVSLAGLTEATHALLEMGADINAQGGTYGNALQAAASANHFAIAKLLIENGANIDAKGGYYGNALQAASYQGHEAIARLLIEKGADVNVQGGEFGNALQAASNRGHETIASLLIENEADVNARAGYYGNALQAASYLGHETIAKLLIEHGADINAQGGHYGNALQATSNEGHEAIAKLLIENRADVNAKGGYYGNALQAASYEGHEAIEKYLIENGADVNAQGGKFGNALQAASYGGHEAIAKLLIEKGADVNVQGGEYGYALQAASYQGQEAIANLLIKNGAAINAQEEYFGNALQVASIEGHEAIAMLLIENGADVNAQGGYYGNALQAASYGGHEAIAKCLIENGAAVNAPGGRYGSAIQAASYANHEAIAQLLIENGADVNIQGGEYGNALEAALNEGLQAIVKLLIENGANISAKGGYYGNALQAPRVLTENGADVNIQGGEYGNAHIL
;
A
#
# COMPACT_ATOMS: atom_id res chain seq x y z
N MET A 1 15.83 15.17 -26.79
CA MET A 1 15.95 16.62 -26.54
C MET A 1 16.60 16.96 -25.18
N ASP A 2 16.65 16.03 -24.26
CA ASP A 2 17.01 16.29 -22.86
C ASP A 2 18.51 16.54 -22.60
N VAL A 3 19.40 16.01 -23.42
CA VAL A 3 20.86 16.13 -23.23
C VAL A 3 21.47 17.30 -24.01
N SER A 4 20.73 17.88 -24.96
CA SER A 4 21.27 18.84 -25.91
C SER A 4 21.08 20.32 -25.55
N PHE A 5 20.20 20.65 -24.57
CA PHE A 5 19.87 22.05 -24.26
C PHE A 5 19.68 22.35 -22.76
N PRO A 6 20.70 22.17 -21.91
CA PRO A 6 20.59 22.47 -20.48
C PRO A 6 20.25 23.93 -20.17
N LEU A 7 20.65 24.85 -21.03
CA LEU A 7 20.32 26.29 -20.90
C LEU A 7 18.85 26.57 -21.19
N ALA A 8 18.17 25.83 -22.07
CA ALA A 8 16.74 26.02 -22.33
C ALA A 8 15.89 25.62 -21.11
N ARG A 9 16.26 24.54 -20.43
CA ARG A 9 15.63 24.12 -19.18
C ARG A 9 15.87 25.12 -18.07
N TYR A 10 17.11 25.54 -17.87
CA TYR A 10 17.47 26.58 -16.91
C TYR A 10 16.68 27.88 -17.15
N ALA A 11 16.66 28.35 -18.39
CA ALA A 11 15.91 29.54 -18.76
C ALA A 11 14.39 29.35 -18.51
N ALA A 12 13.83 28.20 -18.87
CA ALA A 12 12.41 27.91 -18.66
C ALA A 12 12.02 27.87 -17.17
N GLN A 13 12.89 27.35 -16.30
CA GLN A 13 12.65 27.24 -14.86
C GLN A 13 12.92 28.52 -14.08
N HIS A 14 13.91 29.33 -14.50
CA HIS A 14 14.37 30.48 -13.73
C HIS A 14 13.89 31.84 -14.23
N TRP A 15 13.29 31.91 -15.44
CA TRP A 15 12.79 33.19 -15.96
C TRP A 15 11.70 33.80 -15.06
N ILE A 16 10.87 32.99 -14.39
CA ILE A 16 9.88 33.46 -13.42
C ILE A 16 10.56 34.21 -12.27
N ILE A 17 11.65 33.65 -11.74
CA ILE A 17 12.43 34.28 -10.66
C ILE A 17 13.01 35.62 -11.14
N HIS A 18 13.50 35.66 -12.38
CA HIS A 18 13.98 36.89 -12.99
C HIS A 18 12.85 37.91 -13.26
N ALA A 19 11.68 37.44 -13.70
CA ALA A 19 10.52 38.30 -13.87
C ALA A 19 10.03 38.88 -12.54
N LEU A 20 9.99 38.09 -11.46
CA LEU A 20 9.63 38.54 -10.12
C LEU A 20 10.66 39.52 -9.53
N SER A 21 11.96 39.31 -9.79
CA SER A 21 13.02 40.22 -9.32
C SER A 21 13.04 41.55 -10.10
N GLY A 22 12.68 41.53 -11.37
CA GLY A 22 12.57 42.72 -12.22
C GLY A 22 11.35 43.59 -11.93
N SER A 23 10.23 42.98 -11.49
CA SER A 23 8.95 43.68 -11.24
C SER A 23 9.02 44.65 -10.05
N LYS A 24 10.01 44.56 -9.17
CA LYS A 24 10.17 45.51 -8.05
C LYS A 24 10.71 46.89 -8.43
N THR A 25 11.21 47.06 -9.65
CA THR A 25 11.93 48.27 -10.08
C THR A 25 11.48 48.84 -11.44
N GLU A 26 10.64 48.14 -12.21
CA GLU A 26 10.32 48.53 -13.57
C GLU A 26 8.80 48.52 -13.86
N SER A 27 8.29 49.58 -14.51
CA SER A 27 6.91 49.72 -14.98
C SER A 27 6.53 48.69 -16.05
N GLN A 28 5.23 48.54 -16.34
CA GLN A 28 4.66 47.70 -17.42
C GLN A 28 5.30 47.90 -18.81
N SER A 29 6.16 48.90 -18.97
CA SER A 29 6.90 49.20 -20.20
C SER A 29 8.27 48.51 -20.29
N SER A 30 8.67 47.66 -19.34
CA SER A 30 9.96 46.94 -19.42
C SER A 30 9.96 45.95 -20.58
N SER A 31 11.12 45.79 -21.22
CA SER A 31 11.29 44.84 -22.33
C SER A 31 11.01 43.39 -21.89
N VAL A 32 11.28 43.04 -20.60
CA VAL A 32 11.02 41.72 -20.03
C VAL A 32 9.51 41.48 -19.91
N PHE A 33 8.76 42.45 -19.40
CA PHE A 33 7.30 42.35 -19.30
C PHE A 33 6.65 42.17 -20.66
N LEU A 34 7.07 42.96 -21.67
CA LEU A 34 6.54 42.86 -23.04
C LEU A 34 6.82 41.50 -23.68
N LEU A 35 8.02 40.95 -23.49
CA LEU A 35 8.39 39.61 -23.97
C LEU A 35 7.57 38.52 -23.27
N MET A 36 7.35 38.66 -21.96
CA MET A 36 6.51 37.75 -21.19
C MET A 36 5.06 37.78 -21.69
N MET A 37 4.47 38.97 -21.87
CA MET A 37 3.12 39.11 -22.39
C MET A 37 3.01 38.53 -23.80
N LYS A 38 4.01 38.74 -24.66
CA LYS A 38 4.07 38.11 -25.98
C LYS A 38 4.07 36.58 -25.92
N LEU A 39 4.82 35.99 -24.98
CA LEU A 39 4.80 34.53 -24.76
C LEU A 39 3.42 34.03 -24.32
N LEU A 40 2.75 34.77 -23.42
CA LEU A 40 1.50 34.36 -22.77
C LEU A 40 0.26 34.61 -23.64
N THR A 41 0.28 35.60 -24.52
CA THR A 41 -0.88 35.98 -25.36
C THR A 41 -0.93 35.30 -26.70
N GLU A 42 0.20 34.97 -27.28
CA GLU A 42 0.24 34.10 -28.44
C GLU A 42 0.05 32.65 -27.98
N GLU A 43 -1.12 32.06 -28.19
CA GLU A 43 -1.36 30.59 -27.97
C GLU A 43 -0.52 29.78 -28.96
N ASN A 44 0.80 29.97 -28.91
CA ASN A 44 1.72 29.44 -29.89
C ASN A 44 2.55 28.27 -29.28
N THR A 45 3.31 27.64 -30.14
CA THR A 45 4.19 26.52 -29.81
C THR A 45 5.21 26.89 -28.71
N ALA A 46 5.59 28.18 -28.58
CA ALA A 46 6.54 28.64 -27.56
C ALA A 46 5.97 28.53 -26.14
N PHE A 47 4.71 28.94 -25.92
CA PHE A 47 4.03 28.76 -24.64
C PHE A 47 3.89 27.28 -24.25
N VAL A 48 3.42 26.45 -25.19
CA VAL A 48 3.29 25.00 -25.00
C VAL A 48 4.63 24.36 -24.65
N ASN A 49 5.69 24.71 -25.37
CA ASN A 49 7.03 24.19 -25.11
C ASN A 49 7.58 24.69 -23.77
N TRP A 50 7.31 25.94 -23.40
CA TRP A 50 7.69 26.44 -22.09
C TRP A 50 7.02 25.66 -20.96
N VAL A 51 5.69 25.41 -21.03
CA VAL A 51 4.98 24.62 -20.02
C VAL A 51 5.55 23.20 -19.93
N ARG A 52 5.86 22.57 -21.06
CA ARG A 52 6.48 21.24 -21.11
C ARG A 52 7.87 21.20 -20.49
N LEU A 53 8.66 22.26 -20.66
CA LEU A 53 10.03 22.34 -20.12
C LEU A 53 10.06 22.77 -18.64
N CYS A 54 9.10 23.60 -18.21
CA CYS A 54 9.10 24.18 -16.87
C CYS A 54 8.36 23.34 -15.84
N ASN A 55 7.41 22.52 -16.24
CA ASN A 55 6.46 21.78 -15.38
C ASN A 55 6.26 22.41 -13.98
N ILE A 56 5.66 23.61 -13.94
CA ILE A 56 5.50 24.41 -12.70
C ILE A 56 4.74 23.64 -11.62
N ASN A 57 3.92 22.65 -12.00
CA ASN A 57 3.15 21.82 -11.07
C ASN A 57 4.02 20.75 -10.39
N GLU A 58 5.15 20.35 -11.02
CA GLU A 58 6.06 19.30 -10.54
C GLU A 58 7.49 19.65 -10.93
N MET A 59 8.16 20.49 -10.12
CA MET A 59 9.50 21.03 -10.43
C MET A 59 10.61 20.02 -10.75
N HIS A 60 10.35 18.73 -10.56
CA HIS A 60 11.36 17.67 -10.72
C HIS A 60 11.14 16.74 -11.93
N HIS A 61 9.99 16.82 -12.62
CA HIS A 61 9.67 15.94 -13.74
C HIS A 61 9.35 16.71 -15.04
N LEU A 62 10.13 16.40 -16.09
CA LEU A 62 9.84 16.84 -17.46
C LEU A 62 8.68 16.04 -18.02
N ASN A 63 7.61 16.70 -18.43
CA ASN A 63 6.51 16.02 -19.12
C ASN A 63 6.42 16.49 -20.59
N LEU A 64 7.38 16.01 -21.40
CA LEU A 64 7.46 16.31 -22.83
C LEU A 64 6.29 15.70 -23.66
N GLN A 65 5.55 14.76 -23.08
CA GLN A 65 4.44 14.06 -23.74
C GLN A 65 3.08 14.71 -23.47
N LYS A 66 3.02 15.75 -22.60
CA LYS A 66 1.76 16.44 -22.31
C LYS A 66 1.16 17.01 -23.59
N GLU A 67 -0.05 16.59 -23.93
CA GLU A 67 -0.75 17.10 -25.11
C GLU A 67 -1.19 18.54 -24.91
N ARG A 68 -1.44 19.28 -26.01
CA ARG A 68 -1.86 20.69 -25.94
C ARG A 68 -3.18 20.87 -25.19
N VAL A 69 -4.06 19.88 -25.24
CA VAL A 69 -5.35 19.87 -24.55
C VAL A 69 -5.23 19.79 -23.03
N ASP A 70 -4.10 19.24 -22.53
CA ASP A 70 -3.81 19.08 -21.09
C ASP A 70 -3.13 20.31 -20.48
N ILE A 71 -2.82 21.31 -21.31
CA ILE A 71 -2.14 22.53 -20.87
C ILE A 71 -3.20 23.58 -20.53
N ALA A 72 -3.16 24.04 -19.26
CA ALA A 72 -4.04 25.12 -18.82
C ALA A 72 -3.80 26.43 -19.58
N LYS A 73 -4.75 27.35 -19.49
CA LYS A 73 -4.63 28.68 -20.09
C LYS A 73 -3.56 29.52 -19.37
N PRO A 74 -2.95 30.52 -20.04
CA PRO A 74 -1.91 31.38 -19.47
C PRO A 74 -2.24 31.97 -18.10
N LEU A 75 -3.49 32.39 -17.89
CA LEU A 75 -3.97 32.95 -16.63
C LEU A 75 -3.73 32.01 -15.42
N TYR A 76 -3.89 30.71 -15.62
CA TYR A 76 -3.58 29.71 -14.59
C TYR A 76 -2.10 29.75 -14.18
N TYR A 77 -1.18 29.77 -15.15
CA TYR A 77 0.26 29.71 -14.86
C TYR A 77 0.79 31.00 -14.23
N VAL A 78 0.32 32.18 -14.66
CA VAL A 78 0.73 33.45 -14.04
C VAL A 78 0.19 33.56 -12.62
N SER A 79 -1.02 33.04 -12.38
CA SER A 79 -1.62 32.98 -11.05
C SER A 79 -0.86 32.03 -10.11
N LEU A 80 -0.45 30.87 -10.62
CA LEU A 80 0.36 29.92 -9.89
C LEU A 80 1.77 30.45 -9.59
N ALA A 81 2.35 31.20 -10.53
CA ALA A 81 3.69 31.78 -10.42
C ALA A 81 3.76 33.10 -9.62
N GLY A 82 2.63 33.67 -9.22
CA GLY A 82 2.60 34.92 -8.45
C GLY A 82 2.84 36.20 -9.25
N LEU A 83 2.63 36.16 -10.57
CA LEU A 83 2.87 37.27 -11.48
C LEU A 83 1.66 38.22 -11.53
N THR A 84 1.48 39.06 -10.50
CA THR A 84 0.30 39.89 -10.31
C THR A 84 0.03 40.85 -11.49
N GLU A 85 1.06 41.52 -12.00
CA GLU A 85 0.93 42.45 -13.13
C GLU A 85 0.52 41.74 -14.44
N ALA A 86 1.06 40.54 -14.68
CA ALA A 86 0.69 39.74 -15.83
C ALA A 86 -0.75 39.19 -15.70
N THR A 87 -1.15 38.84 -14.49
CA THR A 87 -2.52 38.41 -14.19
C THR A 87 -3.49 39.56 -14.51
N HIS A 88 -3.20 40.79 -14.05
CA HIS A 88 -4.00 41.96 -14.33
C HIS A 88 -4.10 42.24 -15.85
N ALA A 89 -2.98 42.24 -16.54
CA ALA A 89 -2.94 42.48 -17.98
C ALA A 89 -3.72 41.45 -18.79
N LEU A 90 -3.63 40.16 -18.43
CA LEU A 90 -4.41 39.09 -19.08
C LEU A 90 -5.92 39.26 -18.86
N LEU A 91 -6.34 39.70 -17.66
CA LEU A 91 -7.74 40.00 -17.37
C LEU A 91 -8.25 41.18 -18.17
N GLU A 92 -7.47 42.29 -18.28
CA GLU A 92 -7.81 43.45 -19.14
C GLU A 92 -7.92 43.07 -20.63
N MET A 93 -7.16 42.07 -21.07
CA MET A 93 -7.24 41.51 -22.43
C MET A 93 -8.40 40.55 -22.63
N GLY A 94 -9.24 40.32 -21.61
CA GLY A 94 -10.42 39.46 -21.70
C GLY A 94 -10.13 37.96 -21.55
N ALA A 95 -9.05 37.58 -20.86
CA ALA A 95 -8.82 36.18 -20.58
C ALA A 95 -9.99 35.58 -19.77
N ASP A 96 -10.40 34.35 -20.13
CA ASP A 96 -11.44 33.63 -19.39
C ASP A 96 -10.97 33.31 -17.98
N ILE A 97 -11.51 34.04 -17.00
CA ILE A 97 -11.14 33.93 -15.58
C ILE A 97 -11.51 32.58 -14.95
N ASN A 98 -12.50 31.90 -15.53
CA ASN A 98 -13.01 30.63 -15.05
C ASN A 98 -12.52 29.43 -15.88
N ALA A 99 -11.58 29.66 -16.80
CA ALA A 99 -11.01 28.59 -17.61
C ALA A 99 -10.45 27.45 -16.74
N GLN A 100 -10.91 26.23 -16.98
CA GLN A 100 -10.46 25.03 -16.28
C GLN A 100 -9.20 24.46 -16.94
N GLY A 101 -8.31 23.91 -16.14
CA GLY A 101 -7.09 23.23 -16.60
C GLY A 101 -5.97 23.28 -15.55
N GLY A 102 -4.95 22.46 -15.77
CA GLY A 102 -3.83 22.32 -14.84
C GLY A 102 -4.17 21.48 -13.60
N THR A 103 -3.14 21.16 -12.82
CA THR A 103 -3.26 20.27 -11.65
C THR A 103 -4.23 20.80 -10.59
N TYR A 104 -4.28 22.09 -10.40
CA TYR A 104 -5.11 22.70 -9.34
C TYR A 104 -6.52 23.12 -9.82
N GLY A 105 -6.82 23.06 -11.13
CA GLY A 105 -8.14 23.28 -11.68
C GLY A 105 -8.30 24.60 -12.43
N ASN A 106 -8.18 25.77 -11.78
CA ASN A 106 -8.29 27.09 -12.41
C ASN A 106 -7.32 28.11 -11.80
N ALA A 107 -7.33 29.36 -12.30
CA ALA A 107 -6.44 30.43 -11.85
C ALA A 107 -6.61 30.77 -10.36
N LEU A 108 -7.84 30.81 -9.83
CA LEU A 108 -8.11 31.10 -8.41
C LEU A 108 -7.61 29.97 -7.51
N GLN A 109 -7.84 28.73 -7.90
CA GLN A 109 -7.33 27.55 -7.19
C GLN A 109 -5.80 27.50 -7.18
N ALA A 110 -5.16 27.84 -8.31
CA ALA A 110 -3.71 27.94 -8.42
C ALA A 110 -3.13 29.04 -7.50
N ALA A 111 -3.73 30.24 -7.51
CA ALA A 111 -3.35 31.33 -6.62
C ALA A 111 -3.53 30.97 -5.14
N ALA A 112 -4.64 30.28 -4.81
CA ALA A 112 -4.94 29.84 -3.45
C ALA A 112 -3.94 28.77 -2.96
N SER A 113 -3.59 27.83 -3.83
CA SER A 113 -2.58 26.79 -3.52
C SER A 113 -1.18 27.36 -3.30
N ALA A 114 -0.82 28.41 -4.05
CA ALA A 114 0.54 28.99 -4.03
C ALA A 114 0.70 30.20 -3.09
N ASN A 115 -0.30 30.52 -2.27
CA ASN A 115 -0.31 31.66 -1.33
C ASN A 115 -0.20 33.05 -1.99
N HIS A 116 -0.75 33.22 -3.18
CA HIS A 116 -0.73 34.51 -3.88
C HIS A 116 -1.97 35.35 -3.56
N PHE A 117 -2.02 35.92 -2.34
CA PHE A 117 -3.16 36.69 -1.83
C PHE A 117 -3.62 37.80 -2.76
N ALA A 118 -2.68 38.62 -3.29
CA ALA A 118 -3.01 39.75 -4.18
C ALA A 118 -3.70 39.25 -5.46
N ILE A 119 -3.27 38.14 -6.01
CA ILE A 119 -3.86 37.54 -7.22
C ILE A 119 -5.22 36.91 -6.90
N ALA A 120 -5.33 36.16 -5.79
CA ALA A 120 -6.62 35.61 -5.37
C ALA A 120 -7.66 36.72 -5.20
N LYS A 121 -7.30 37.81 -4.54
CA LYS A 121 -8.16 39.00 -4.39
C LYS A 121 -8.52 39.61 -5.74
N LEU A 122 -7.56 39.83 -6.63
CA LEU A 122 -7.76 40.38 -7.96
C LEU A 122 -8.73 39.50 -8.79
N LEU A 123 -8.55 38.19 -8.79
CA LEU A 123 -9.41 37.24 -9.50
C LEU A 123 -10.85 37.30 -8.96
N ILE A 124 -11.03 37.31 -7.64
CA ILE A 124 -12.36 37.36 -7.01
C ILE A 124 -13.05 38.68 -7.36
N GLU A 125 -12.36 39.83 -7.30
CA GLU A 125 -12.88 41.14 -7.61
C GLU A 125 -13.26 41.28 -9.11
N ASN A 126 -12.67 40.47 -9.99
CA ASN A 126 -13.01 40.40 -11.42
C ASN A 126 -13.99 39.26 -11.76
N GLY A 127 -14.66 38.68 -10.77
CA GLY A 127 -15.77 37.73 -10.99
C GLY A 127 -15.34 36.27 -11.17
N ALA A 128 -14.20 35.87 -10.64
CA ALA A 128 -13.87 34.45 -10.56
C ALA A 128 -14.93 33.69 -9.74
N ASN A 129 -15.34 32.52 -10.22
CA ASN A 129 -16.23 31.65 -9.48
C ASN A 129 -15.48 31.05 -8.26
N ILE A 130 -15.85 31.52 -7.06
CA ILE A 130 -15.20 31.18 -5.80
C ILE A 130 -15.33 29.68 -5.51
N ASP A 131 -16.47 29.09 -5.83
CA ASP A 131 -16.79 27.68 -5.57
C ASP A 131 -16.59 26.76 -6.78
N ALA A 132 -15.84 27.24 -7.78
CA ALA A 132 -15.53 26.42 -8.95
C ALA A 132 -14.85 25.11 -8.52
N LYS A 133 -15.47 23.99 -8.91
CA LYS A 133 -14.97 22.63 -8.62
C LYS A 133 -13.98 22.18 -9.69
N GLY A 134 -12.93 21.48 -9.28
CA GLY A 134 -11.93 20.88 -10.16
C GLY A 134 -10.55 20.79 -9.53
N GLY A 135 -9.63 20.15 -10.26
CA GLY A 135 -8.25 19.97 -9.81
C GLY A 135 -8.07 19.09 -8.57
N TYR A 136 -6.84 18.99 -8.14
CA TYR A 136 -6.41 18.09 -7.05
C TYR A 136 -7.12 18.38 -5.72
N TYR A 137 -7.26 19.65 -5.35
CA TYR A 137 -7.86 20.01 -4.05
C TYR A 137 -9.38 20.06 -4.05
N GLY A 138 -10.02 20.22 -5.22
CA GLY A 138 -11.47 20.36 -5.33
C GLY A 138 -11.93 21.80 -5.57
N ASN A 139 -11.60 22.77 -4.70
CA ASN A 139 -11.84 24.20 -4.92
C ASN A 139 -10.76 25.08 -4.27
N ALA A 140 -10.87 26.42 -4.40
CA ALA A 140 -9.88 27.36 -3.89
C ALA A 140 -9.79 27.36 -2.35
N LEU A 141 -10.93 27.22 -1.65
CA LEU A 141 -10.95 27.16 -0.17
C LEU A 141 -10.29 25.87 0.35
N GLN A 142 -10.55 24.75 -0.30
CA GLN A 142 -9.87 23.48 0.01
C GLN A 142 -8.36 23.57 -0.22
N ALA A 143 -7.92 24.20 -1.32
CA ALA A 143 -6.51 24.43 -1.61
C ALA A 143 -5.84 25.29 -0.51
N ALA A 144 -6.45 26.41 -0.16
CA ALA A 144 -5.96 27.29 0.90
C ALA A 144 -5.93 26.59 2.25
N SER A 145 -6.97 25.79 2.57
CA SER A 145 -7.10 25.06 3.83
C SER A 145 -6.06 23.97 3.97
N TYR A 146 -5.78 23.22 2.90
CA TYR A 146 -4.75 22.19 2.90
C TYR A 146 -3.34 22.77 3.04
N GLN A 147 -3.07 23.88 2.37
CA GLN A 147 -1.75 24.51 2.36
C GLN A 147 -1.49 25.43 3.57
N GLY A 148 -2.50 25.70 4.40
CA GLY A 148 -2.35 26.55 5.58
C GLY A 148 -2.35 28.05 5.28
N HIS A 149 -2.96 28.47 4.17
CA HIS A 149 -2.96 29.87 3.74
C HIS A 149 -4.14 30.64 4.36
N GLU A 150 -4.05 30.93 5.64
CA GLU A 150 -5.12 31.54 6.45
C GLU A 150 -5.69 32.82 5.83
N ALA A 151 -4.84 33.75 5.37
CA ALA A 151 -5.28 34.99 4.79
C ALA A 151 -6.18 34.78 3.54
N ILE A 152 -5.86 33.78 2.71
CA ILE A 152 -6.64 33.45 1.53
C ILE A 152 -7.93 32.73 1.94
N ALA A 153 -7.86 31.77 2.89
CA ALA A 153 -9.05 31.09 3.40
C ALA A 153 -10.06 32.10 3.96
N ARG A 154 -9.60 33.05 4.78
CA ARG A 154 -10.41 34.16 5.32
C ARG A 154 -11.01 35.02 4.20
N LEU A 155 -10.20 35.43 3.24
CA LEU A 155 -10.69 36.21 2.08
C LEU A 155 -11.80 35.49 1.31
N LEU A 156 -11.61 34.19 1.03
CA LEU A 156 -12.61 33.39 0.30
C LEU A 156 -13.93 33.30 1.08
N ILE A 157 -13.87 33.05 2.39
CA ILE A 157 -15.05 32.97 3.26
C ILE A 157 -15.76 34.33 3.33
N GLU A 158 -15.01 35.44 3.55
CA GLU A 158 -15.56 36.80 3.56
C GLU A 158 -16.22 37.20 2.23
N LYS A 159 -15.80 36.60 1.13
CA LYS A 159 -16.36 36.81 -0.20
C LYS A 159 -17.45 35.80 -0.57
N GLY A 160 -17.89 34.98 0.39
CA GLY A 160 -19.05 34.10 0.28
C GLY A 160 -18.74 32.73 -0.27
N ALA A 161 -17.52 32.23 -0.13
CA ALA A 161 -17.23 30.83 -0.44
C ALA A 161 -18.08 29.90 0.44
N ASP A 162 -18.69 28.88 -0.17
CA ASP A 162 -19.38 27.82 0.56
C ASP A 162 -18.35 26.89 1.24
N VAL A 163 -18.29 26.96 2.58
CA VAL A 163 -17.36 26.16 3.40
C VAL A 163 -17.61 24.65 3.31
N ASN A 164 -18.81 24.26 2.86
CA ASN A 164 -19.27 22.88 2.81
C ASN A 164 -19.15 22.24 1.41
N VAL A 165 -18.53 22.91 0.46
CA VAL A 165 -18.31 22.33 -0.87
C VAL A 165 -17.49 21.05 -0.76
N GLN A 166 -18.00 19.96 -1.33
CA GLN A 166 -17.33 18.67 -1.39
C GLN A 166 -16.68 18.44 -2.76
N GLY A 167 -15.51 17.82 -2.76
CA GLY A 167 -14.74 17.44 -3.95
C GLY A 167 -13.24 17.30 -3.67
N GLY A 168 -12.48 16.96 -4.70
CA GLY A 168 -11.04 16.78 -4.59
C GLY A 168 -10.60 15.59 -3.73
N GLU A 169 -9.30 15.48 -3.51
CA GLU A 169 -8.67 14.38 -2.77
C GLU A 169 -9.09 14.34 -1.29
N PHE A 170 -9.28 15.51 -0.68
CA PHE A 170 -9.45 15.63 0.78
C PHE A 170 -10.90 15.75 1.24
N GLY A 171 -11.85 15.76 0.31
CA GLY A 171 -13.27 15.81 0.63
C GLY A 171 -13.84 17.23 0.77
N ASN A 172 -13.52 18.00 1.83
CA ASN A 172 -13.91 19.39 2.02
C ASN A 172 -12.80 20.23 2.69
N ALA A 173 -13.04 21.55 2.87
CA ALA A 173 -12.06 22.46 3.45
C ALA A 173 -11.67 22.10 4.89
N LEU A 174 -12.64 21.68 5.73
CA LEU A 174 -12.39 21.29 7.12
C LEU A 174 -11.57 19.99 7.20
N GLN A 175 -11.86 19.03 6.35
CA GLN A 175 -11.06 17.80 6.24
C GLN A 175 -9.64 18.10 5.76
N ALA A 176 -9.48 19.01 4.78
CA ALA A 176 -8.18 19.44 4.28
C ALA A 176 -7.33 20.13 5.37
N ALA A 177 -7.93 21.06 6.14
CA ALA A 177 -7.28 21.70 7.28
C ALA A 177 -6.93 20.70 8.38
N SER A 178 -7.83 19.77 8.69
CA SER A 178 -7.64 18.72 9.70
C SER A 178 -6.54 17.73 9.31
N ASN A 179 -6.41 17.42 8.02
CA ASN A 179 -5.36 16.58 7.49
C ASN A 179 -3.96 17.19 7.71
N ARG A 180 -3.84 18.51 7.59
CA ARG A 180 -2.54 19.20 7.66
C ARG A 180 -2.23 19.86 8.98
N GLY A 181 -3.13 19.78 9.96
CA GLY A 181 -2.93 20.37 11.28
C GLY A 181 -3.08 21.90 11.32
N HIS A 182 -3.84 22.48 10.40
CA HIS A 182 -4.03 23.94 10.33
C HIS A 182 -5.15 24.40 11.27
N GLU A 183 -4.84 24.49 12.56
CA GLU A 183 -5.79 24.79 13.66
C GLU A 183 -6.58 26.09 13.44
N THR A 184 -5.89 27.18 13.08
CA THR A 184 -6.53 28.47 12.84
C THR A 184 -7.57 28.40 11.72
N ILE A 185 -7.27 27.66 10.65
CA ILE A 185 -8.19 27.49 9.54
C ILE A 185 -9.36 26.58 9.92
N ALA A 186 -9.08 25.49 10.67
CA ALA A 186 -10.13 24.61 11.18
C ALA A 186 -11.11 25.39 12.07
N SER A 187 -10.62 26.23 12.99
CA SER A 187 -11.46 27.11 13.82
C SER A 187 -12.27 28.08 12.96
N LEU A 188 -11.61 28.75 12.00
CA LEU A 188 -12.28 29.69 11.08
C LEU A 188 -13.41 29.01 10.29
N LEU A 189 -13.20 27.80 9.81
CA LEU A 189 -14.22 27.05 9.05
C LEU A 189 -15.40 26.67 9.96
N ILE A 190 -15.15 26.19 11.17
CA ILE A 190 -16.20 25.82 12.14
C ILE A 190 -17.00 27.04 12.57
N GLU A 191 -16.34 28.19 12.85
CA GLU A 191 -17.00 29.47 13.16
C GLU A 191 -17.91 29.96 12.02
N ASN A 192 -17.65 29.52 10.79
CA ASN A 192 -18.45 29.82 9.59
C ASN A 192 -19.33 28.63 9.17
N GLU A 193 -19.79 27.81 10.12
CA GLU A 193 -20.79 26.76 9.95
C GLU A 193 -20.35 25.61 9.04
N ALA A 194 -19.03 25.27 9.03
CA ALA A 194 -18.58 24.04 8.40
C ALA A 194 -19.20 22.82 9.09
N ASP A 195 -19.73 21.89 8.31
CA ASP A 195 -20.27 20.62 8.82
C ASP A 195 -19.14 19.74 9.33
N VAL A 196 -18.99 19.66 10.67
CA VAL A 196 -17.97 18.84 11.35
C VAL A 196 -18.13 17.35 11.10
N ASN A 197 -19.32 16.92 10.68
CA ASN A 197 -19.68 15.52 10.42
C ASN A 197 -19.75 15.19 8.92
N ALA A 198 -19.37 16.11 8.06
CA ALA A 198 -19.33 15.86 6.62
C ALA A 198 -18.45 14.65 6.28
N ARG A 199 -18.98 13.73 5.49
CA ARG A 199 -18.29 12.49 5.08
C ARG A 199 -17.83 12.61 3.65
N ALA A 200 -16.53 12.63 3.45
CA ALA A 200 -15.90 12.63 2.13
C ALA A 200 -14.39 12.31 2.24
N GLY A 201 -13.72 12.14 1.10
CA GLY A 201 -12.28 11.91 1.04
C GLY A 201 -11.82 10.58 1.61
N TYR A 202 -10.50 10.37 1.60
CA TYR A 202 -9.84 9.10 1.98
C TYR A 202 -10.06 8.72 3.45
N TYR A 203 -10.02 9.68 4.35
CA TYR A 203 -10.12 9.42 5.79
C TYR A 203 -11.55 9.24 6.31
N GLY A 204 -12.55 9.66 5.54
CA GLY A 204 -13.96 9.58 5.93
C GLY A 204 -14.51 10.89 6.46
N ASN A 205 -13.97 11.48 7.56
CA ASN A 205 -14.35 12.79 8.08
C ASN A 205 -13.16 13.55 8.72
N ALA A 206 -13.39 14.80 9.16
CA ALA A 206 -12.36 15.66 9.74
C ALA A 206 -11.74 15.09 11.02
N LEU A 207 -12.55 14.47 11.92
CA LEU A 207 -12.06 13.86 13.14
C LEU A 207 -11.18 12.65 12.87
N GLN A 208 -11.54 11.82 11.90
CA GLN A 208 -10.72 10.68 11.47
C GLN A 208 -9.38 11.14 10.87
N ALA A 209 -9.39 12.20 10.04
CA ALA A 209 -8.16 12.78 9.49
C ALA A 209 -7.24 13.32 10.58
N ALA A 210 -7.78 14.12 11.52
CA ALA A 210 -7.02 14.65 12.66
C ALA A 210 -6.47 13.54 13.57
N SER A 211 -7.26 12.49 13.79
CA SER A 211 -6.90 11.34 14.62
C SER A 211 -5.80 10.50 14.01
N TYR A 212 -5.84 10.28 12.70
CA TYR A 212 -4.81 9.53 11.97
C TYR A 212 -3.47 10.28 11.97
N LEU A 213 -3.50 11.61 11.78
CA LEU A 213 -2.29 12.42 11.62
C LEU A 213 -1.78 13.04 12.94
N GLY A 214 -2.42 12.75 14.06
CA GLY A 214 -1.95 13.18 15.38
C GLY A 214 -2.23 14.64 15.73
N HIS A 215 -3.21 15.27 15.08
CA HIS A 215 -3.54 16.67 15.33
C HIS A 215 -4.50 16.84 16.53
N GLU A 216 -3.96 16.71 17.75
CA GLU A 216 -4.72 16.68 19.00
C GLU A 216 -5.61 17.92 19.19
N THR A 217 -5.08 19.12 18.96
CA THR A 217 -5.83 20.38 19.11
C THR A 217 -7.05 20.40 18.19
N ILE A 218 -6.91 19.93 16.95
CA ILE A 218 -8.03 19.87 16.00
C ILE A 218 -9.02 18.78 16.41
N ALA A 219 -8.55 17.61 16.84
CA ALA A 219 -9.44 16.55 17.32
C ALA A 219 -10.29 17.04 18.50
N LYS A 220 -9.69 17.75 19.45
CA LYS A 220 -10.38 18.38 20.59
C LYS A 220 -11.40 19.42 20.12
N LEU A 221 -10.99 20.32 19.22
CA LEU A 221 -11.87 21.35 18.64
C LEU A 221 -13.10 20.72 17.96
N LEU A 222 -12.90 19.68 17.15
CA LEU A 222 -13.99 18.98 16.46
C LEU A 222 -14.96 18.31 17.45
N ILE A 223 -14.45 17.66 18.50
CA ILE A 223 -15.26 17.03 19.55
C ILE A 223 -16.09 18.08 20.29
N GLU A 224 -15.49 19.21 20.68
CA GLU A 224 -16.17 20.32 21.35
C GLU A 224 -17.30 20.92 20.50
N HIS A 225 -17.21 20.82 19.17
CA HIS A 225 -18.23 21.29 18.22
C HIS A 225 -19.15 20.17 17.70
N GLY A 226 -19.20 19.03 18.38
CA GLY A 226 -20.19 17.97 18.13
C GLY A 226 -19.83 17.00 17.01
N ALA A 227 -18.55 16.76 16.77
CA ALA A 227 -18.14 15.68 15.88
C ALA A 227 -18.65 14.32 16.42
N ASP A 228 -19.21 13.50 15.52
CA ASP A 228 -19.58 12.13 15.84
C ASP A 228 -18.33 11.27 16.05
N ILE A 229 -18.02 11.00 17.33
CA ILE A 229 -16.83 10.25 17.73
C ILE A 229 -16.83 8.82 17.18
N ASN A 230 -18.01 8.25 17.01
CA ASN A 230 -18.21 6.88 16.56
C ASN A 230 -18.54 6.77 15.05
N ALA A 231 -18.41 7.88 14.31
CA ALA A 231 -18.65 7.88 12.87
C ALA A 231 -17.80 6.82 12.17
N GLN A 232 -18.45 5.96 11.42
CA GLN A 232 -17.80 4.92 10.61
C GLN A 232 -17.58 5.39 9.19
N GLY A 233 -16.44 5.08 8.60
CA GLY A 233 -16.10 5.41 7.21
C GLY A 233 -14.60 5.51 6.98
N GLY A 234 -14.22 5.80 5.72
CA GLY A 234 -12.81 5.87 5.36
C GLY A 234 -12.06 4.53 5.47
N HIS A 235 -10.76 4.56 5.24
CA HIS A 235 -9.91 3.37 5.22
C HIS A 235 -9.78 2.70 6.60
N TYR A 236 -9.72 3.49 7.66
CA TYR A 236 -9.43 3.00 9.01
C TYR A 236 -10.66 2.65 9.86
N GLY A 237 -11.87 2.91 9.36
CA GLY A 237 -13.11 2.62 10.07
C GLY A 237 -13.63 3.78 10.92
N ASN A 238 -12.99 4.13 12.05
CA ASN A 238 -13.36 5.28 12.88
C ASN A 238 -12.12 6.01 13.46
N ALA A 239 -12.34 7.12 14.17
CA ALA A 239 -11.27 7.93 14.74
C ALA A 239 -10.38 7.16 15.74
N LEU A 240 -10.99 6.30 16.60
CA LEU A 240 -10.23 5.51 17.58
C LEU A 240 -9.37 4.43 16.89
N GLN A 241 -9.86 3.82 15.82
CA GLN A 241 -9.07 2.87 15.03
C GLN A 241 -7.91 3.57 14.31
N ALA A 242 -8.16 4.76 13.72
CA ALA A 242 -7.15 5.55 13.04
C ALA A 242 -6.01 5.97 14.00
N THR A 243 -6.35 6.47 15.19
CA THR A 243 -5.37 6.88 16.19
C THR A 243 -4.62 5.69 16.80
N SER A 244 -5.29 4.53 16.92
CA SER A 244 -4.66 3.29 17.43
C SER A 244 -3.68 2.69 16.44
N ASN A 245 -3.88 2.89 15.13
CA ASN A 245 -2.93 2.52 14.10
C ASN A 245 -1.63 3.34 14.15
N GLU A 246 -1.76 4.65 14.36
CA GLU A 246 -0.61 5.57 14.29
C GLU A 246 0.07 5.81 15.65
N GLY A 247 -0.50 5.32 16.73
CA GLY A 247 0.10 5.46 18.06
C GLY A 247 -0.12 6.80 18.76
N HIS A 248 -1.16 7.55 18.40
CA HIS A 248 -1.44 8.85 18.99
C HIS A 248 -2.17 8.73 20.33
N GLU A 249 -1.44 8.42 21.40
CA GLU A 249 -1.95 8.11 22.74
C GLU A 249 -2.86 9.20 23.32
N ALA A 250 -2.48 10.49 23.18
CA ALA A 250 -3.27 11.60 23.69
C ALA A 250 -4.66 11.67 23.04
N ILE A 251 -4.74 11.44 21.72
CA ILE A 251 -6.02 11.44 21.00
C ILE A 251 -6.83 10.18 21.35
N ALA A 252 -6.19 9.02 21.52
CA ALA A 252 -6.89 7.80 21.94
C ALA A 252 -7.56 8.01 23.30
N LYS A 253 -6.87 8.60 24.26
CA LYS A 253 -7.42 8.98 25.58
C LYS A 253 -8.56 9.97 25.44
N LEU A 254 -8.36 11.03 24.67
CA LEU A 254 -9.39 12.05 24.42
C LEU A 254 -10.67 11.43 23.84
N LEU A 255 -10.56 10.54 22.85
CA LEU A 255 -11.71 9.88 22.23
C LEU A 255 -12.45 8.97 23.23
N ILE A 256 -11.74 8.16 24.02
CA ILE A 256 -12.33 7.24 24.99
C ILE A 256 -13.00 8.02 26.13
N GLU A 257 -12.38 9.08 26.67
CA GLU A 257 -12.98 9.98 27.66
C GLU A 257 -14.26 10.64 27.16
N ASN A 258 -14.36 10.86 25.83
CA ASN A 258 -15.57 11.37 25.18
C ASN A 258 -16.48 10.25 24.63
N ARG A 259 -16.41 9.03 25.18
CA ARG A 259 -17.29 7.89 24.92
C ARG A 259 -17.14 7.26 23.53
N ALA A 260 -15.93 7.22 22.98
CA ALA A 260 -15.66 6.35 21.84
C ALA A 260 -15.97 4.89 22.20
N ASP A 261 -16.63 4.19 21.29
CA ASP A 261 -16.86 2.76 21.44
C ASP A 261 -15.56 2.00 21.17
N VAL A 262 -14.93 1.51 22.27
CA VAL A 262 -13.66 0.77 22.20
C VAL A 262 -13.78 -0.56 21.44
N ASN A 263 -14.99 -1.08 21.29
CA ASN A 263 -15.28 -2.33 20.60
C ASN A 263 -15.92 -2.13 19.21
N ALA A 264 -15.95 -0.88 18.74
CA ALA A 264 -16.49 -0.58 17.41
C ALA A 264 -15.74 -1.38 16.33
N LYS A 265 -16.51 -2.10 15.50
CA LYS A 265 -15.99 -2.92 14.40
C LYS A 265 -16.00 -2.15 13.09
N GLY A 266 -14.98 -2.33 12.27
CA GLY A 266 -14.86 -1.73 10.93
C GLY A 266 -13.42 -1.53 10.50
N GLY A 267 -13.24 -0.95 9.32
CA GLY A 267 -11.92 -0.67 8.77
C GLY A 267 -11.07 -1.90 8.47
N TYR A 268 -9.84 -1.64 8.05
CA TYR A 268 -8.89 -2.67 7.62
C TYR A 268 -8.51 -3.65 8.74
N TYR A 269 -8.27 -3.14 9.95
CA TYR A 269 -7.79 -3.94 11.08
C TYR A 269 -8.90 -4.68 11.82
N GLY A 270 -10.15 -4.24 11.73
CA GLY A 270 -11.30 -4.81 12.44
C GLY A 270 -11.75 -4.01 13.66
N ASN A 271 -10.85 -3.64 14.59
CA ASN A 271 -11.12 -2.73 15.72
C ASN A 271 -9.85 -2.01 16.19
N ALA A 272 -9.98 -1.11 17.16
CA ALA A 272 -8.87 -0.31 17.67
C ALA A 272 -7.78 -1.16 18.37
N LEU A 273 -8.19 -2.20 19.13
CA LEU A 273 -7.26 -3.10 19.80
C LEU A 273 -6.39 -3.87 18.78
N GLN A 274 -6.99 -4.36 17.71
CA GLN A 274 -6.26 -5.06 16.64
C GLN A 274 -5.28 -4.12 15.91
N ALA A 275 -5.67 -2.87 15.67
CA ALA A 275 -4.79 -1.87 15.07
C ALA A 275 -3.57 -1.59 15.96
N ALA A 276 -3.79 -1.31 17.25
CA ALA A 276 -2.71 -1.09 18.22
C ALA A 276 -1.81 -2.30 18.38
N SER A 277 -2.39 -3.50 18.39
CA SER A 277 -1.64 -4.77 18.50
C SER A 277 -0.74 -5.05 17.30
N TYR A 278 -1.20 -4.72 16.09
CA TYR A 278 -0.42 -4.90 14.86
C TYR A 278 0.77 -3.95 14.78
N GLU A 279 0.56 -2.68 15.14
CA GLU A 279 1.59 -1.63 15.05
C GLU A 279 2.50 -1.57 16.29
N GLY A 280 2.17 -2.25 17.38
CA GLY A 280 3.02 -2.32 18.57
C GLY A 280 2.82 -1.19 19.58
N HIS A 281 1.66 -0.57 19.61
CA HIS A 281 1.38 0.57 20.48
C HIS A 281 0.92 0.15 21.89
N GLU A 282 1.86 -0.32 22.72
CA GLU A 282 1.60 -0.89 24.07
C GLU A 282 0.78 0.02 24.99
N ALA A 283 1.04 1.34 24.98
CA ALA A 283 0.32 2.28 25.83
C ALA A 283 -1.17 2.39 25.46
N ILE A 284 -1.46 2.42 24.16
CA ILE A 284 -2.84 2.43 23.65
C ILE A 284 -3.51 1.08 23.91
N GLU A 285 -2.81 -0.01 23.63
CA GLU A 285 -3.26 -1.38 23.91
C GLU A 285 -3.75 -1.52 25.36
N LYS A 286 -2.88 -1.17 26.29
CA LYS A 286 -3.19 -1.21 27.73
C LYS A 286 -4.41 -0.35 28.08
N TYR A 287 -4.45 0.88 27.54
CA TYR A 287 -5.53 1.81 27.81
C TYR A 287 -6.88 1.32 27.25
N LEU A 288 -6.87 0.73 26.04
CA LEU A 288 -8.06 0.11 25.44
C LEU A 288 -8.58 -1.05 26.32
N ILE A 289 -7.70 -1.94 26.77
CA ILE A 289 -8.07 -3.08 27.62
C ILE A 289 -8.62 -2.59 28.98
N GLU A 290 -7.98 -1.60 29.61
CA GLU A 290 -8.46 -0.99 30.86
C GLU A 290 -9.84 -0.32 30.73
N ASN A 291 -10.21 0.11 29.53
CA ASN A 291 -11.52 0.69 29.21
C ASN A 291 -12.51 -0.31 28.57
N GLY A 292 -12.24 -1.61 28.69
CA GLY A 292 -13.20 -2.67 28.34
C GLY A 292 -13.14 -3.15 26.89
N ALA A 293 -12.01 -3.00 26.21
CA ALA A 293 -11.83 -3.64 24.92
C ALA A 293 -11.88 -5.17 25.07
N ASP A 294 -12.64 -5.83 24.22
CA ASP A 294 -12.72 -7.28 24.15
C ASP A 294 -11.46 -7.86 23.48
N VAL A 295 -10.61 -8.49 24.28
CA VAL A 295 -9.34 -9.09 23.81
C VAL A 295 -9.54 -10.24 22.83
N ASN A 296 -10.75 -10.83 22.80
CA ASN A 296 -11.11 -11.91 21.90
C ASN A 296 -12.01 -11.47 20.73
N ALA A 297 -12.22 -10.15 20.57
CA ALA A 297 -13.01 -9.63 19.47
C ALA A 297 -12.43 -10.06 18.12
N GLN A 298 -13.29 -10.64 17.26
CA GLN A 298 -12.92 -11.12 15.93
C GLN A 298 -13.35 -10.15 14.84
N GLY A 299 -12.55 -10.06 13.79
CA GLY A 299 -12.78 -9.26 12.58
C GLY A 299 -11.49 -8.78 11.92
N GLY A 300 -11.64 -8.03 10.82
CA GLY A 300 -10.50 -7.46 10.10
C GLY A 300 -9.55 -8.49 9.48
N LYS A 301 -8.44 -7.98 8.96
CA LYS A 301 -7.45 -8.79 8.23
C LYS A 301 -6.82 -9.88 9.10
N PHE A 302 -6.48 -9.56 10.35
CA PHE A 302 -5.68 -10.45 11.20
C PHE A 302 -6.50 -11.43 12.02
N GLY A 303 -7.82 -11.26 12.13
CA GLY A 303 -8.71 -12.12 12.92
C GLY A 303 -8.95 -11.58 14.33
N ASN A 304 -7.94 -11.50 15.21
CA ASN A 304 -8.03 -10.88 16.54
C ASN A 304 -6.73 -10.16 16.93
N ALA A 305 -6.72 -9.52 18.11
CA ALA A 305 -5.57 -8.75 18.61
C ALA A 305 -4.31 -9.61 18.80
N LEU A 306 -4.44 -10.85 19.32
CA LEU A 306 -3.30 -11.75 19.52
C LEU A 306 -2.68 -12.20 18.19
N GLN A 307 -3.50 -12.46 17.18
CA GLN A 307 -3.03 -12.77 15.82
C GLN A 307 -2.32 -11.55 15.19
N ALA A 308 -2.87 -10.35 15.38
CA ALA A 308 -2.27 -9.10 14.93
C ALA A 308 -0.89 -8.87 15.59
N ALA A 309 -0.79 -8.98 16.91
CA ALA A 309 0.46 -8.86 17.66
C ALA A 309 1.49 -9.93 17.25
N SER A 310 1.02 -11.16 17.01
CA SER A 310 1.86 -12.28 16.58
C SER A 310 2.46 -12.08 15.21
N TYR A 311 1.71 -11.51 14.28
CA TYR A 311 2.19 -11.12 12.96
C TYR A 311 3.13 -9.92 13.02
N GLY A 312 2.78 -8.89 13.81
CA GLY A 312 3.59 -7.67 13.98
C GLY A 312 4.91 -7.88 14.75
N GLY A 313 5.05 -8.99 15.47
CA GLY A 313 6.27 -9.27 16.26
C GLY A 313 6.31 -8.60 17.63
N HIS A 314 5.16 -8.21 18.17
CA HIS A 314 5.06 -7.44 19.41
C HIS A 314 4.88 -8.35 20.63
N GLU A 315 5.98 -8.92 21.14
CA GLU A 315 6.00 -9.90 22.23
C GLU A 315 5.35 -9.35 23.52
N ALA A 316 5.65 -8.11 23.91
CA ALA A 316 5.08 -7.49 25.10
C ALA A 316 3.55 -7.41 25.03
N ILE A 317 3.01 -7.05 23.87
CA ILE A 317 1.57 -7.00 23.59
C ILE A 317 0.97 -8.41 23.61
N ALA A 318 1.58 -9.37 22.91
CA ALA A 318 1.11 -10.75 22.91
C ALA A 318 1.04 -11.33 24.34
N LYS A 319 2.05 -11.04 25.15
CA LYS A 319 2.08 -11.43 26.59
C LYS A 319 0.94 -10.76 27.37
N LEU A 320 0.76 -9.45 27.21
CA LEU A 320 -0.32 -8.70 27.86
C LEU A 320 -1.70 -9.27 27.50
N LEU A 321 -1.94 -9.51 26.21
CA LEU A 321 -3.21 -10.08 25.73
C LEU A 321 -3.48 -11.46 26.36
N ILE A 322 -2.50 -12.34 26.41
CA ILE A 322 -2.61 -13.66 27.04
C ILE A 322 -2.90 -13.52 28.55
N GLU A 323 -2.19 -12.62 29.26
CA GLU A 323 -2.44 -12.32 30.68
C GLU A 323 -3.84 -11.78 30.93
N LYS A 324 -4.44 -11.11 29.93
CA LYS A 324 -5.81 -10.57 29.97
C LYS A 324 -6.87 -11.54 29.45
N GLY A 325 -6.49 -12.78 29.15
CA GLY A 325 -7.41 -13.85 28.79
C GLY A 325 -7.68 -13.98 27.30
N ALA A 326 -6.75 -13.55 26.44
CA ALA A 326 -6.85 -13.86 25.03
C ALA A 326 -6.74 -15.38 24.81
N ASP A 327 -7.67 -15.94 24.05
CA ASP A 327 -7.64 -17.34 23.66
C ASP A 327 -6.60 -17.54 22.54
N VAL A 328 -5.55 -18.30 22.85
CA VAL A 328 -4.45 -18.59 21.92
C VAL A 328 -4.84 -19.45 20.72
N ASN A 329 -6.01 -20.07 20.79
CA ASN A 329 -6.49 -21.04 19.80
C ASN A 329 -7.68 -20.50 18.96
N VAL A 330 -7.93 -19.20 18.97
CA VAL A 330 -8.94 -18.60 18.10
C VAL A 330 -8.50 -18.71 16.64
N GLN A 331 -9.37 -19.28 15.80
CA GLN A 331 -9.21 -19.30 14.35
C GLN A 331 -9.87 -18.07 13.72
N GLY A 332 -9.16 -17.39 12.82
CA GLY A 332 -9.69 -16.24 12.07
C GLY A 332 -8.62 -15.50 11.28
N GLY A 333 -9.05 -14.48 10.54
CA GLY A 333 -8.16 -13.67 9.72
C GLY A 333 -7.47 -14.42 8.58
N GLU A 334 -6.50 -13.76 7.98
CA GLU A 334 -5.78 -14.27 6.81
C GLU A 334 -4.83 -15.44 7.16
N TYR A 335 -4.30 -15.46 8.38
CA TYR A 335 -3.25 -16.42 8.80
C TYR A 335 -3.78 -17.59 9.63
N GLY A 336 -5.07 -17.67 9.88
CA GLY A 336 -5.71 -18.76 10.62
C GLY A 336 -5.57 -18.65 12.13
N TYR A 337 -4.39 -18.91 12.71
CA TYR A 337 -4.14 -18.89 14.16
C TYR A 337 -2.93 -18.00 14.51
N ALA A 338 -2.84 -17.56 15.78
CA ALA A 338 -1.73 -16.73 16.25
C ALA A 338 -0.36 -17.41 16.06
N LEU A 339 -0.27 -18.75 16.26
CA LEU A 339 0.97 -19.51 16.06
C LEU A 339 1.39 -19.55 14.58
N GLN A 340 0.43 -19.63 13.65
CA GLN A 340 0.71 -19.55 12.21
C GLN A 340 1.16 -18.14 11.81
N ALA A 341 0.51 -17.09 12.34
CA ALA A 341 0.92 -15.71 12.11
C ALA A 341 2.36 -15.44 12.59
N ALA A 342 2.72 -15.93 13.78
CA ALA A 342 4.08 -15.86 14.31
C ALA A 342 5.06 -16.68 13.44
N SER A 343 4.66 -17.85 12.98
CA SER A 343 5.48 -18.71 12.12
C SER A 343 5.71 -18.12 10.73
N TYR A 344 4.75 -17.39 10.20
CA TYR A 344 4.86 -16.71 8.91
C TYR A 344 5.91 -15.59 8.92
N GLN A 345 5.97 -14.83 10.01
CA GLN A 345 6.87 -13.70 10.16
C GLN A 345 8.19 -14.02 10.89
N GLY A 346 8.41 -15.26 11.28
CA GLY A 346 9.65 -15.64 11.97
C GLY A 346 9.74 -15.19 13.43
N GLN A 347 8.61 -14.98 14.09
CA GLN A 347 8.56 -14.44 15.47
C GLN A 347 8.76 -15.54 16.51
N GLU A 348 10.01 -15.99 16.69
CA GLU A 348 10.39 -17.12 17.56
C GLU A 348 9.94 -16.93 19.02
N ALA A 349 10.18 -15.74 19.59
CA ALA A 349 9.82 -15.46 20.97
C ALA A 349 8.30 -15.58 21.21
N ILE A 350 7.50 -15.09 20.24
CA ILE A 350 6.04 -15.18 20.29
C ILE A 350 5.57 -16.62 20.05
N ALA A 351 6.15 -17.34 19.09
CA ALA A 351 5.84 -18.75 18.88
C ALA A 351 6.06 -19.57 20.15
N ASN A 352 7.19 -19.38 20.82
CA ASN A 352 7.49 -20.02 22.10
C ASN A 352 6.51 -19.59 23.21
N LEU A 353 6.15 -18.32 23.28
CA LEU A 353 5.14 -17.81 24.23
C LEU A 353 3.78 -18.48 24.00
N LEU A 354 3.33 -18.58 22.75
CA LEU A 354 2.05 -19.20 22.39
C LEU A 354 2.04 -20.69 22.71
N ILE A 355 3.11 -21.43 22.38
CA ILE A 355 3.25 -22.86 22.70
C ILE A 355 3.20 -23.09 24.22
N LYS A 356 3.90 -22.30 25.01
CA LYS A 356 3.88 -22.39 26.49
C LYS A 356 2.50 -22.12 27.08
N ASN A 357 1.66 -21.35 26.36
CA ASN A 357 0.28 -21.04 26.77
C ASN A 357 -0.75 -21.96 26.08
N GLY A 358 -0.33 -23.08 25.52
CA GLY A 358 -1.23 -24.13 25.04
C GLY A 358 -1.75 -23.93 23.61
N ALA A 359 -1.01 -23.23 22.76
CA ALA A 359 -1.36 -23.15 21.35
C ALA A 359 -1.39 -24.55 20.71
N ALA A 360 -2.42 -24.79 19.91
CA ALA A 360 -2.61 -26.06 19.19
C ALA A 360 -1.60 -26.17 18.03
N ILE A 361 -0.47 -26.81 18.29
CA ILE A 361 0.69 -26.89 17.37
C ILE A 361 0.31 -27.44 16.00
N ASN A 362 -0.60 -28.40 15.96
CA ASN A 362 -1.04 -29.09 14.74
C ASN A 362 -2.37 -28.54 14.17
N ALA A 363 -2.83 -27.38 14.63
CA ALA A 363 -4.03 -26.74 14.09
C ALA A 363 -3.85 -26.44 12.61
N GLN A 364 -4.83 -26.81 11.79
CA GLN A 364 -4.80 -26.68 10.32
C GLN A 364 -5.64 -25.49 9.85
N GLU A 365 -5.12 -24.79 8.86
CA GLU A 365 -5.81 -23.80 8.08
C GLU A 365 -5.84 -24.24 6.60
N GLU A 366 -6.85 -23.82 5.85
CA GLU A 366 -7.12 -24.34 4.50
C GLU A 366 -5.97 -24.06 3.52
N TYR A 367 -5.43 -22.85 3.50
CA TYR A 367 -4.41 -22.43 2.54
C TYR A 367 -2.98 -22.71 3.07
N PHE A 368 -2.67 -22.25 4.27
CA PHE A 368 -1.33 -22.32 4.82
C PHE A 368 -1.00 -23.68 5.47
N GLY A 369 -2.00 -24.48 5.80
CA GLY A 369 -1.80 -25.71 6.56
C GLY A 369 -1.56 -25.42 8.06
N ASN A 370 -0.57 -26.03 8.69
CA ASN A 370 -0.21 -25.80 10.09
C ASN A 370 1.03 -24.90 10.24
N ALA A 371 1.36 -24.53 11.48
CA ALA A 371 2.49 -23.66 11.80
C ALA A 371 3.84 -24.18 11.27
N LEU A 372 4.07 -25.52 11.28
CA LEU A 372 5.30 -26.13 10.76
C LEU A 372 5.39 -26.00 9.24
N GLN A 373 4.28 -26.13 8.52
CA GLN A 373 4.24 -25.92 7.08
C GLN A 373 4.54 -24.46 6.73
N VAL A 374 3.97 -23.53 7.49
CA VAL A 374 4.22 -22.08 7.35
C VAL A 374 5.70 -21.75 7.60
N ALA A 375 6.26 -22.18 8.73
CA ALA A 375 7.68 -21.98 9.03
C ALA A 375 8.60 -22.59 7.96
N SER A 376 8.18 -23.73 7.39
CA SER A 376 8.96 -24.45 6.37
C SER A 376 8.97 -23.73 5.01
N ILE A 377 7.87 -23.10 4.60
CA ILE A 377 7.83 -22.35 3.34
C ILE A 377 8.54 -21.00 3.45
N GLU A 378 8.43 -20.34 4.60
CA GLU A 378 9.04 -19.03 4.83
C GLU A 378 10.52 -19.10 5.25
N GLY A 379 11.05 -20.31 5.56
CA GLY A 379 12.46 -20.53 5.88
C GLY A 379 12.85 -20.22 7.33
N HIS A 380 11.90 -20.23 8.23
CA HIS A 380 12.15 -19.92 9.65
C HIS A 380 12.61 -21.16 10.42
N GLU A 381 13.90 -21.50 10.29
CA GLU A 381 14.53 -22.71 10.85
C GLU A 381 14.33 -22.84 12.36
N ALA A 382 14.57 -21.77 13.13
CA ALA A 382 14.43 -21.79 14.58
C ALA A 382 12.99 -22.14 15.01
N ILE A 383 11.98 -21.60 14.31
CA ILE A 383 10.58 -21.92 14.59
C ILE A 383 10.23 -23.34 14.16
N ALA A 384 10.72 -23.80 13.01
CA ALA A 384 10.50 -25.18 12.57
C ALA A 384 11.06 -26.20 13.61
N MET A 385 12.28 -25.95 14.10
CA MET A 385 12.89 -26.78 15.17
C MET A 385 12.08 -26.69 16.47
N LEU A 386 11.71 -25.48 16.90
CA LEU A 386 10.88 -25.26 18.09
C LEU A 386 9.55 -26.05 18.02
N LEU A 387 8.88 -26.00 16.86
CA LEU A 387 7.61 -26.71 16.64
C LEU A 387 7.82 -28.25 16.70
N ILE A 388 8.86 -28.78 16.06
CA ILE A 388 9.17 -30.21 16.06
C ILE A 388 9.50 -30.69 17.50
N GLU A 389 10.33 -29.96 18.25
CA GLU A 389 10.67 -30.26 19.64
C GLU A 389 9.44 -30.28 20.57
N ASN A 390 8.40 -29.49 20.23
CA ASN A 390 7.14 -29.42 20.97
C ASN A 390 6.03 -30.32 20.40
N GLY A 391 6.36 -31.27 19.50
CA GLY A 391 5.45 -32.31 19.05
C GLY A 391 4.63 -31.95 17.81
N ALA A 392 5.13 -31.08 16.96
CA ALA A 392 4.52 -30.89 15.64
C ALA A 392 4.61 -32.21 14.84
N ASP A 393 3.50 -32.58 14.21
CA ASP A 393 3.47 -33.71 13.28
C ASP A 393 4.17 -33.33 11.96
N VAL A 394 5.41 -33.85 11.79
CA VAL A 394 6.22 -33.59 10.59
C VAL A 394 5.58 -34.13 9.30
N ASN A 395 4.63 -35.04 9.43
CA ASN A 395 3.91 -35.67 8.32
C ASN A 395 2.46 -35.15 8.15
N ALA A 396 2.06 -34.15 8.91
CA ALA A 396 0.73 -33.55 8.80
C ALA A 396 0.46 -33.11 7.36
N GLN A 397 -0.68 -33.56 6.81
CA GLN A 397 -1.12 -33.23 5.46
C GLN A 397 -2.15 -32.11 5.48
N GLY A 398 -2.06 -31.17 4.54
CA GLY A 398 -2.98 -30.06 4.40
C GLY A 398 -2.35 -28.85 3.71
N GLY A 399 -3.12 -27.80 3.54
CA GLY A 399 -2.66 -26.58 2.89
C GLY A 399 -2.27 -26.73 1.42
N TYR A 400 -1.83 -25.62 0.85
CA TYR A 400 -1.46 -25.53 -0.56
C TYR A 400 -0.27 -26.42 -0.95
N TYR A 401 0.72 -26.54 -0.06
CA TYR A 401 1.96 -27.29 -0.32
C TYR A 401 1.87 -28.77 0.00
N GLY A 402 0.90 -29.23 0.79
CA GLY A 402 0.69 -30.62 1.17
C GLY A 402 1.28 -30.98 2.53
N ASN A 403 2.58 -30.88 2.75
CA ASN A 403 3.24 -31.08 4.05
C ASN A 403 4.47 -30.17 4.22
N ALA A 404 5.08 -30.19 5.41
CA ALA A 404 6.23 -29.35 5.75
C ALA A 404 7.45 -29.60 4.84
N LEU A 405 7.75 -30.87 4.49
CA LEU A 405 8.87 -31.19 3.61
C LEU A 405 8.65 -30.70 2.19
N GLN A 406 7.43 -30.76 1.67
CA GLN A 406 7.07 -30.21 0.37
C GLN A 406 7.17 -28.68 0.39
N ALA A 407 6.72 -28.04 1.47
CA ALA A 407 6.83 -26.60 1.67
C ALA A 407 8.31 -26.14 1.70
N ALA A 408 9.16 -26.77 2.51
CA ALA A 408 10.59 -26.50 2.58
C ALA A 408 11.29 -26.73 1.23
N SER A 409 10.88 -27.79 0.52
CA SER A 409 11.44 -28.14 -0.79
C SER A 409 11.10 -27.12 -1.87
N TYR A 410 9.92 -26.55 -1.83
CA TYR A 410 9.52 -25.46 -2.73
C TYR A 410 10.18 -24.14 -2.36
N GLY A 411 10.26 -23.80 -1.06
CA GLY A 411 10.88 -22.58 -0.56
C GLY A 411 12.41 -22.52 -0.69
N GLY A 412 13.07 -23.66 -0.94
CA GLY A 412 14.53 -23.72 -1.06
C GLY A 412 15.28 -23.81 0.29
N HIS A 413 14.61 -24.24 1.34
CA HIS A 413 15.13 -24.21 2.70
C HIS A 413 15.76 -25.57 3.08
N GLU A 414 17.02 -25.78 2.63
CA GLU A 414 17.76 -27.03 2.78
C GLU A 414 17.92 -27.47 4.25
N ALA A 415 18.24 -26.54 5.15
CA ALA A 415 18.40 -26.83 6.57
C ALA A 415 17.11 -27.39 7.21
N ILE A 416 15.96 -26.78 6.84
CA ILE A 416 14.65 -27.24 7.30
C ILE A 416 14.29 -28.59 6.67
N ALA A 417 14.53 -28.80 5.38
CA ALA A 417 14.27 -30.06 4.70
C ALA A 417 15.10 -31.20 5.36
N LYS A 418 16.37 -30.94 5.65
CA LYS A 418 17.23 -31.87 6.37
C LYS A 418 16.72 -32.18 7.79
N CYS A 419 16.37 -31.14 8.54
CA CYS A 419 15.82 -31.31 9.90
C CYS A 419 14.52 -32.14 9.87
N LEU A 420 13.61 -31.87 8.92
CA LEU A 420 12.38 -32.65 8.77
C LEU A 420 12.64 -34.12 8.46
N ILE A 421 13.58 -34.44 7.56
CA ILE A 421 13.97 -35.79 7.20
C ILE A 421 14.57 -36.51 8.42
N GLU A 422 15.48 -35.87 9.17
CA GLU A 422 16.09 -36.42 10.40
C GLU A 422 15.04 -36.67 11.48
N ASN A 423 13.91 -35.95 11.48
CA ASN A 423 12.78 -36.15 12.38
C ASN A 423 11.65 -37.02 11.81
N GLY A 424 11.93 -37.79 10.73
CA GLY A 424 11.03 -38.82 10.22
C GLY A 424 9.99 -38.33 9.23
N ALA A 425 10.25 -37.24 8.53
CA ALA A 425 9.38 -36.81 7.41
C ALA A 425 9.38 -37.89 6.32
N ALA A 426 8.20 -38.23 5.83
CA ALA A 426 8.02 -39.21 4.75
C ALA A 426 8.43 -38.58 3.40
N VAL A 427 9.64 -38.87 2.94
CA VAL A 427 10.25 -38.27 1.74
C VAL A 427 9.38 -38.43 0.49
N ASN A 428 8.64 -39.54 0.39
CA ASN A 428 7.76 -39.86 -0.73
C ASN A 428 6.28 -39.60 -0.44
N ALA A 429 5.93 -38.81 0.58
CA ALA A 429 4.56 -38.48 0.89
C ALA A 429 3.91 -37.73 -0.28
N PRO A 430 2.76 -38.20 -0.81
CA PRO A 430 2.02 -37.49 -1.85
C PRO A 430 1.16 -36.40 -1.22
N GLY A 431 0.89 -35.33 -1.96
CA GLY A 431 -0.06 -34.27 -1.55
C GLY A 431 0.29 -32.89 -2.12
N GLY A 432 -0.56 -31.93 -1.80
CA GLY A 432 -0.39 -30.55 -2.25
C GLY A 432 -0.36 -30.36 -3.76
N ARG A 433 -0.13 -29.12 -4.17
CA ARG A 433 -0.11 -28.73 -5.60
C ARG A 433 0.98 -29.45 -6.39
N TYR A 434 2.15 -29.60 -5.80
CA TYR A 434 3.33 -30.13 -6.51
C TYR A 434 3.42 -31.67 -6.52
N GLY A 435 2.64 -32.35 -5.71
CA GLY A 435 2.56 -33.82 -5.65
C GLY A 435 3.53 -34.48 -4.66
N SER A 436 4.81 -34.13 -4.64
CA SER A 436 5.82 -34.62 -3.69
C SER A 436 6.94 -33.61 -3.46
N ALA A 437 7.79 -33.85 -2.45
CA ALA A 437 8.92 -32.97 -2.13
C ALA A 437 9.92 -32.85 -3.29
N ILE A 438 10.24 -33.96 -3.97
CA ILE A 438 11.16 -33.94 -5.13
C ILE A 438 10.58 -33.18 -6.31
N GLN A 439 9.26 -33.23 -6.53
CA GLN A 439 8.59 -32.46 -7.56
C GLN A 439 8.60 -30.96 -7.21
N ALA A 440 8.36 -30.60 -5.96
CA ALA A 440 8.41 -29.23 -5.48
C ALA A 440 9.82 -28.61 -5.65
N ALA A 441 10.87 -29.32 -5.22
CA ALA A 441 12.26 -28.91 -5.39
C ALA A 441 12.65 -28.78 -6.88
N SER A 442 12.18 -29.72 -7.71
CA SER A 442 12.46 -29.73 -9.14
C SER A 442 11.80 -28.57 -9.88
N TYR A 443 10.56 -28.21 -9.51
CA TYR A 443 9.88 -27.06 -10.09
C TYR A 443 10.55 -25.74 -9.70
N ALA A 444 10.92 -25.60 -8.41
CA ALA A 444 11.45 -24.36 -7.85
C ALA A 444 12.98 -24.16 -8.06
N ASN A 445 13.65 -25.05 -8.79
CA ASN A 445 15.09 -25.00 -9.09
C ASN A 445 16.01 -25.15 -7.87
N HIS A 446 15.64 -25.99 -6.91
CA HIS A 446 16.44 -26.23 -5.72
C HIS A 446 17.24 -27.55 -5.83
N GLU A 447 18.36 -27.50 -6.60
CA GLU A 447 19.21 -28.66 -6.91
C GLU A 447 19.74 -29.35 -5.65
N ALA A 448 20.22 -28.59 -4.64
CA ALA A 448 20.74 -29.12 -3.39
C ALA A 448 19.67 -29.94 -2.61
N ILE A 449 18.43 -29.41 -2.59
CA ILE A 449 17.32 -30.14 -1.93
C ILE A 449 16.92 -31.37 -2.75
N ALA A 450 16.86 -31.28 -4.08
CA ALA A 450 16.59 -32.43 -4.94
C ALA A 450 17.62 -33.54 -4.69
N GLN A 451 18.92 -33.19 -4.59
CA GLN A 451 19.99 -34.11 -4.26
C GLN A 451 19.81 -34.72 -2.85
N LEU A 452 19.54 -33.88 -1.85
CA LEU A 452 19.26 -34.31 -0.47
C LEU A 452 18.11 -35.31 -0.40
N LEU A 453 17.02 -35.05 -1.11
CA LEU A 453 15.85 -35.94 -1.16
C LEU A 453 16.20 -37.29 -1.83
N ILE A 454 16.94 -37.28 -2.94
CA ILE A 454 17.40 -38.50 -3.64
C ILE A 454 18.30 -39.36 -2.69
N GLU A 455 19.26 -38.76 -2.00
CA GLU A 455 20.13 -39.42 -1.04
C GLU A 455 19.34 -40.04 0.12
N ASN A 456 18.16 -39.49 0.44
CA ASN A 456 17.26 -40.02 1.47
C ASN A 456 16.10 -40.87 0.90
N GLY A 457 16.24 -41.37 -0.34
CA GLY A 457 15.33 -42.35 -0.92
C GLY A 457 14.10 -41.80 -1.60
N ALA A 458 14.15 -40.56 -2.11
CA ALA A 458 13.08 -40.05 -2.92
C ALA A 458 12.93 -40.88 -4.20
N ASP A 459 11.69 -41.27 -4.51
CA ASP A 459 11.34 -41.87 -5.81
C ASP A 459 11.22 -40.74 -6.88
N VAL A 460 12.22 -40.65 -7.73
CA VAL A 460 12.26 -39.65 -8.83
C VAL A 460 11.14 -39.81 -9.85
N ASN A 461 10.46 -40.98 -9.84
CA ASN A 461 9.39 -41.34 -10.77
C ASN A 461 8.00 -41.24 -10.14
N ILE A 462 7.88 -40.74 -8.91
CA ILE A 462 6.60 -40.60 -8.24
C ILE A 462 5.67 -39.70 -9.07
N GLN A 463 4.42 -40.15 -9.26
CA GLN A 463 3.41 -39.46 -10.04
C GLN A 463 2.44 -38.72 -9.12
N GLY A 464 2.10 -37.49 -9.48
CA GLY A 464 1.12 -36.68 -8.74
C GLY A 464 1.27 -35.19 -9.01
N GLY A 465 0.42 -34.40 -8.36
CA GLY A 465 0.43 -32.96 -8.50
C GLY A 465 0.10 -32.43 -9.90
N GLU A 466 0.27 -31.14 -10.06
CA GLU A 466 -0.07 -30.43 -11.31
C GLU A 466 0.88 -30.78 -12.47
N TYR A 467 2.14 -31.09 -12.16
CA TYR A 467 3.20 -31.28 -13.16
C TYR A 467 3.47 -32.75 -13.50
N GLY A 468 2.79 -33.69 -12.88
CA GLY A 468 2.92 -35.12 -13.16
C GLY A 468 4.08 -35.79 -12.43
N ASN A 469 5.35 -35.46 -12.73
CA ASN A 469 6.55 -35.96 -12.06
C ASN A 469 7.66 -34.89 -11.98
N ALA A 470 8.73 -35.20 -11.25
CA ALA A 470 9.85 -34.28 -11.03
C ALA A 470 10.55 -33.86 -12.33
N LEU A 471 10.71 -34.80 -13.28
CA LEU A 471 11.36 -34.53 -14.55
C LEU A 471 10.51 -33.57 -15.42
N GLU A 472 9.20 -33.78 -15.47
CA GLU A 472 8.29 -32.88 -16.17
C GLU A 472 8.26 -31.47 -15.56
N ALA A 473 8.26 -31.38 -14.23
CA ALA A 473 8.34 -30.11 -13.52
C ALA A 473 9.63 -29.34 -13.89
N ALA A 474 10.79 -29.99 -13.86
CA ALA A 474 12.07 -29.39 -14.20
C ALA A 474 12.17 -29.00 -15.69
N LEU A 475 11.62 -29.81 -16.60
CA LEU A 475 11.62 -29.53 -18.04
C LEU A 475 10.72 -28.37 -18.42
N ASN A 476 9.56 -28.26 -17.77
CA ASN A 476 8.64 -27.14 -17.99
C ASN A 476 9.30 -25.78 -17.68
N GLU A 477 10.12 -25.74 -16.65
CA GLU A 477 10.87 -24.54 -16.24
C GLU A 477 12.25 -24.40 -16.94
N GLY A 478 12.65 -25.39 -17.76
CA GLY A 478 13.91 -25.35 -18.52
C GLY A 478 15.17 -25.57 -17.67
N LEU A 479 15.07 -26.27 -16.55
CA LEU A 479 16.09 -26.41 -15.49
C LEU A 479 17.09 -27.53 -15.78
N GLN A 480 18.07 -27.28 -16.63
CA GLN A 480 19.02 -28.29 -17.16
C GLN A 480 19.79 -29.05 -16.07
N ALA A 481 20.22 -28.39 -14.99
CA ALA A 481 20.97 -29.04 -13.91
C ALA A 481 20.12 -30.09 -13.19
N ILE A 482 18.90 -29.75 -12.82
CA ILE A 482 17.95 -30.68 -12.17
C ILE A 482 17.53 -31.79 -13.13
N VAL A 483 17.26 -31.48 -14.40
CA VAL A 483 16.96 -32.49 -15.44
C VAL A 483 18.08 -33.54 -15.50
N LYS A 484 19.34 -33.11 -15.55
CA LYS A 484 20.50 -34.00 -15.57
C LYS A 484 20.57 -34.82 -14.29
N LEU A 485 20.43 -34.17 -13.12
CA LEU A 485 20.42 -34.85 -11.81
C LEU A 485 19.37 -35.97 -11.76
N LEU A 486 18.14 -35.68 -12.17
CA LEU A 486 17.04 -36.65 -12.15
C LEU A 486 17.29 -37.80 -13.12
N ILE A 487 17.79 -37.55 -14.34
CA ILE A 487 18.11 -38.60 -15.31
C ILE A 487 19.24 -39.52 -14.80
N GLU A 488 20.31 -38.96 -14.23
CA GLU A 488 21.43 -39.72 -13.61
C GLU A 488 20.96 -40.62 -12.46
N ASN A 489 19.84 -40.25 -11.80
CA ASN A 489 19.22 -41.02 -10.72
C ASN A 489 18.00 -41.83 -11.17
N GLY A 490 17.86 -42.12 -12.47
CA GLY A 490 16.90 -43.08 -13.01
C GLY A 490 15.50 -42.52 -13.28
N ALA A 491 15.35 -41.23 -13.49
CA ALA A 491 14.07 -40.67 -13.95
C ALA A 491 13.65 -41.26 -15.29
N ASN A 492 12.38 -41.67 -15.41
CA ASN A 492 11.83 -42.25 -16.61
C ASN A 492 11.54 -41.16 -17.65
N ILE A 493 12.38 -41.04 -18.64
CA ILE A 493 12.33 -40.04 -19.70
C ILE A 493 11.03 -40.16 -20.56
N SER A 494 10.42 -41.34 -20.58
CA SER A 494 9.24 -41.65 -21.37
C SER A 494 7.96 -41.71 -20.51
N ALA A 495 8.00 -41.29 -19.28
CA ALA A 495 6.82 -41.26 -18.42
C ALA A 495 5.75 -40.32 -19.00
N LYS A 496 4.48 -40.71 -18.83
CA LYS A 496 3.32 -39.89 -19.18
C LYS A 496 2.68 -39.35 -17.91
N GLY A 497 2.43 -38.07 -17.86
CA GLY A 497 1.75 -37.48 -16.72
C GLY A 497 1.60 -35.97 -16.81
N GLY A 498 0.93 -35.39 -15.82
CA GLY A 498 0.77 -33.96 -15.64
C GLY A 498 -0.09 -33.23 -16.69
N TYR A 499 -0.29 -31.95 -16.42
CA TYR A 499 -1.09 -31.05 -17.26
C TYR A 499 -0.49 -30.85 -18.66
N TYR A 500 0.84 -30.90 -18.81
CA TYR A 500 1.58 -30.64 -20.04
C TYR A 500 1.87 -31.92 -20.88
N GLY A 501 1.50 -33.09 -20.41
CA GLY A 501 1.46 -34.33 -21.20
C GLY A 501 2.64 -35.26 -21.05
N ASN A 502 3.81 -34.96 -21.54
CA ASN A 502 5.04 -35.71 -21.32
C ASN A 502 6.28 -34.80 -21.42
N ALA A 503 7.39 -35.33 -20.92
CA ALA A 503 8.69 -34.65 -20.88
C ALA A 503 9.26 -34.21 -22.24
N LEU A 504 8.66 -34.62 -23.38
CA LEU A 504 9.16 -34.42 -24.73
C LEU A 504 9.00 -32.98 -25.28
N GLN A 505 8.49 -32.03 -24.51
CA GLN A 505 8.43 -30.63 -24.96
C GLN A 505 9.80 -29.91 -24.91
N ALA A 506 10.86 -30.53 -24.33
CA ALA A 506 12.24 -30.00 -24.33
C ALA A 506 13.18 -30.91 -25.16
N PRO A 507 13.22 -30.80 -26.51
CA PRO A 507 13.71 -31.85 -27.42
C PRO A 507 15.19 -32.22 -27.26
N ARG A 508 16.08 -31.27 -26.94
CA ARG A 508 17.52 -31.47 -27.11
C ARG A 508 18.15 -32.33 -25.99
N VAL A 509 17.82 -32.05 -24.76
CA VAL A 509 18.41 -32.75 -23.59
C VAL A 509 17.90 -34.19 -23.50
N LEU A 510 16.66 -34.43 -23.90
CA LEU A 510 16.02 -35.75 -23.85
C LEU A 510 16.41 -36.66 -24.96
N THR A 511 16.57 -36.17 -26.19
CA THR A 511 17.03 -36.98 -27.35
C THR A 511 18.49 -37.43 -27.19
N GLU A 512 19.34 -36.60 -26.59
CA GLU A 512 20.73 -36.96 -26.23
C GLU A 512 20.80 -38.09 -25.21
N ASN A 513 19.73 -38.31 -24.42
CA ASN A 513 19.61 -39.36 -23.40
C ASN A 513 18.65 -40.50 -23.77
N GLY A 514 18.24 -40.63 -25.06
CA GLY A 514 17.53 -41.79 -25.60
C GLY A 514 16.02 -41.80 -25.44
N ALA A 515 15.37 -40.62 -25.30
CA ALA A 515 13.91 -40.53 -25.23
C ALA A 515 13.22 -40.96 -26.54
N ASP A 516 12.09 -41.69 -26.44
CA ASP A 516 11.23 -41.99 -27.59
C ASP A 516 10.36 -40.79 -27.95
N VAL A 517 10.69 -40.13 -29.04
CA VAL A 517 10.04 -38.91 -29.55
C VAL A 517 8.62 -39.11 -30.11
N ASN A 518 8.11 -40.33 -30.14
CA ASN A 518 6.80 -40.66 -30.73
C ASN A 518 5.67 -40.84 -29.70
N ILE A 519 5.88 -40.53 -28.42
CA ILE A 519 4.85 -40.69 -27.41
C ILE A 519 3.84 -39.55 -27.46
N GLN A 520 2.55 -39.86 -27.60
CA GLN A 520 1.43 -38.90 -27.51
C GLN A 520 0.98 -38.68 -26.06
N GLY A 521 0.70 -37.44 -25.69
CA GLY A 521 0.13 -37.15 -24.39
C GLY A 521 -0.19 -35.67 -24.17
N GLY A 522 -1.00 -35.40 -23.10
CA GLY A 522 -1.36 -34.08 -22.60
C GLY A 522 -2.42 -33.31 -23.36
N GLU A 523 -2.91 -32.24 -22.74
CA GLU A 523 -3.99 -31.39 -23.25
C GLU A 523 -3.58 -30.58 -24.50
N TYR A 524 -2.29 -30.37 -24.73
CA TYR A 524 -1.74 -29.59 -25.84
C TYR A 524 -1.16 -30.43 -27.00
N GLY A 525 -1.28 -31.75 -26.96
CA GLY A 525 -0.90 -32.64 -28.06
C GLY A 525 0.60 -32.96 -28.20
N ASN A 526 1.06 -33.24 -29.41
CA ASN A 526 2.46 -33.65 -29.68
C ASN A 526 3.41 -32.47 -29.77
N ALA A 527 4.63 -32.65 -29.26
CA ALA A 527 5.71 -31.68 -29.46
C ALA A 527 6.04 -31.57 -30.95
N HIS A 528 5.94 -30.38 -31.52
CA HIS A 528 6.54 -30.09 -32.83
C HIS A 528 8.03 -29.87 -32.60
N ILE A 529 8.83 -30.81 -33.06
CA ILE A 529 10.29 -30.68 -33.19
C ILE A 529 10.52 -29.71 -34.34
N LEU A 530 10.94 -28.50 -34.07
CA LEU A 530 11.53 -27.58 -35.03
C LEU A 530 13.05 -27.61 -34.94
#